data_52ef281b47fd15ecd1c5d4b4272abb2c
#
_entry.id   52ef281b47fd15ecd1c5d4b4272abb2c
#
_cell.length_a   1.000
_cell.length_b   1.000
_cell.length_c   1.000
_cell.angle_alpha   90.00
_cell.angle_beta   90.00
_cell.angle_gamma   90.00
#
_symmetry.space_group_name_H-M   'P 1'
#
loop_
_entity.id
_entity.type
_entity.pdbx_description
1 polymer ?
#
loop_
_entity_poly.entity_id
_entity_poly.type
_entity_poly.pdbx_seq_one_letter_code
_entity_poly.pdbx_strand_id
1 'polypeptide(L)'
;MSEKNTLPVLSNEGSLSHYLQQIKKFPMLTEKQEVSLANKWRKEGDTKAAHTLVTSHLRLVARIAMGYRGYGLPITELISEGNIGLMQAVKKYDPDKGFRLATYAMWWIRAAIQEYVLKSWSLVKIGTTAAQKKLFFNLKKIKNQLDDYTDGNLKPHQVKEISDRLNVSEKEVTEMEGRISGNDYSLNAMVSADSDEEWQEWLVDEDADHEIKIAEKEEINKRKALLSKAINILNEREKNIIKVRKLSEEPKTLEELSKEYKISRERIRQIEERAFEKLQLEMMNLAKETKLLPA
;
A
#
# COMPACT_ATOMS: atom_id res chain seq x y z
N MET A 1 46.35 9.75 -20.98
CA MET A 1 45.09 10.45 -20.64
C MET A 1 44.08 9.40 -20.25
N SER A 2 43.80 9.30 -18.96
CA SER A 2 42.84 8.33 -18.43
C SER A 2 41.43 8.83 -18.75
N GLU A 3 40.77 8.22 -19.77
CA GLU A 3 39.33 8.42 -19.96
C GLU A 3 38.62 7.98 -18.70
N LYS A 4 38.04 8.94 -17.99
CA LYS A 4 37.14 8.67 -16.88
C LYS A 4 35.94 7.93 -17.46
N ASN A 5 35.89 6.61 -17.32
CA ASN A 5 34.72 5.78 -17.60
C ASN A 5 33.60 6.13 -16.60
N THR A 6 32.99 7.29 -16.78
CA THR A 6 31.81 7.67 -16.02
C THR A 6 30.58 7.00 -16.65
N LEU A 7 29.75 6.39 -15.81
CA LEU A 7 28.45 5.86 -16.25
C LEU A 7 27.61 7.01 -16.84
N PRO A 8 26.90 6.77 -17.96
CA PRO A 8 26.00 7.78 -18.52
C PRO A 8 24.90 8.09 -17.51
N VAL A 9 24.72 9.38 -17.21
CA VAL A 9 23.72 9.87 -16.25
C VAL A 9 22.46 10.26 -17.02
N LEU A 10 21.30 9.81 -16.50
CA LEU A 10 19.99 10.25 -16.96
C LEU A 10 19.64 11.55 -16.22
N SER A 11 19.88 12.72 -16.84
CA SER A 11 19.45 14.01 -16.30
C SER A 11 18.14 14.48 -17.00
N ASN A 12 17.34 15.33 -16.32
CA ASN A 12 15.97 15.62 -16.74
C ASN A 12 15.81 16.49 -18.00
N GLU A 13 16.87 17.15 -18.48
CA GLU A 13 16.77 18.08 -19.61
C GLU A 13 17.47 17.57 -20.87
N GLY A 14 16.70 17.17 -21.85
CA GLY A 14 17.19 16.78 -23.20
C GLY A 14 17.88 15.41 -23.28
N SER A 15 17.79 14.58 -22.27
CA SER A 15 18.80 13.59 -21.94
C SER A 15 18.55 12.17 -22.42
N LEU A 16 17.32 11.77 -22.76
CA LEU A 16 17.09 10.40 -23.23
C LEU A 16 17.84 10.13 -24.54
N SER A 17 17.77 11.06 -25.50
CA SER A 17 18.47 10.94 -26.76
C SER A 17 19.98 10.93 -26.59
N HIS A 18 20.51 11.78 -25.71
CA HIS A 18 21.93 11.83 -25.37
C HIS A 18 22.38 10.54 -24.67
N TYR A 19 21.61 10.06 -23.70
CA TYR A 19 21.86 8.77 -23.06
C TYR A 19 21.89 7.62 -24.06
N LEU A 20 20.90 7.55 -24.98
CA LEU A 20 20.84 6.52 -26.00
C LEU A 20 22.02 6.60 -26.98
N GLN A 21 22.53 7.80 -27.27
CA GLN A 21 23.75 7.96 -28.04
C GLN A 21 25.02 7.50 -27.29
N GLN A 22 25.10 7.81 -26.00
CA GLN A 22 26.23 7.38 -25.17
C GLN A 22 26.30 5.86 -25.04
N ILE A 23 25.18 5.18 -24.75
CA ILE A 23 25.17 3.73 -24.60
C ILE A 23 25.53 2.99 -25.90
N LYS A 24 25.34 3.61 -27.06
CA LYS A 24 25.75 3.05 -28.37
C LYS A 24 27.28 3.01 -28.52
N LYS A 25 28.02 3.84 -27.83
CA LYS A 25 29.50 3.90 -27.95
C LYS A 25 30.19 2.70 -27.26
N PHE A 26 29.52 2.04 -26.31
CA PHE A 26 30.11 0.89 -25.62
C PHE A 26 30.15 -0.32 -26.55
N PRO A 27 31.29 -1.02 -26.65
CA PRO A 27 31.44 -2.19 -27.52
C PRO A 27 30.63 -3.37 -26.96
N MET A 28 30.13 -4.22 -27.86
CA MET A 28 29.55 -5.50 -27.48
C MET A 28 30.66 -6.50 -27.18
N LEU A 29 30.49 -7.27 -26.09
CA LEU A 29 31.45 -8.27 -25.68
C LEU A 29 31.25 -9.59 -26.45
N THR A 30 32.39 -10.23 -26.81
CA THR A 30 32.35 -11.63 -27.26
C THR A 30 32.16 -12.55 -26.07
N GLU A 31 31.72 -13.79 -26.34
CA GLU A 31 31.49 -14.77 -25.29
C GLU A 31 32.72 -15.02 -24.40
N LYS A 32 33.89 -15.17 -25.05
CA LYS A 32 35.16 -15.37 -24.33
C LYS A 32 35.52 -14.19 -23.41
N GLN A 33 35.29 -12.96 -23.86
CA GLN A 33 35.50 -11.75 -23.04
C GLN A 33 34.52 -11.68 -21.89
N GLU A 34 33.24 -12.00 -22.12
CA GLU A 34 32.19 -12.02 -21.12
C GLU A 34 32.54 -12.99 -19.99
N VAL A 35 32.91 -14.23 -20.32
CA VAL A 35 33.35 -15.26 -19.35
C VAL A 35 34.61 -14.81 -18.59
N SER A 36 35.61 -14.25 -19.28
CA SER A 36 36.84 -13.76 -18.65
C SER A 36 36.54 -12.65 -17.63
N LEU A 37 35.71 -11.66 -18.00
CA LEU A 37 35.35 -10.54 -17.13
C LEU A 37 34.48 -11.01 -15.95
N ALA A 38 33.57 -11.95 -16.20
CA ALA A 38 32.73 -12.53 -15.14
C ALA A 38 33.56 -13.30 -14.10
N ASN A 39 34.56 -14.05 -14.57
CA ASN A 39 35.47 -14.76 -13.68
C ASN A 39 36.35 -13.80 -12.86
N LYS A 40 36.85 -12.68 -13.45
CA LYS A 40 37.57 -11.65 -12.70
C LYS A 40 36.70 -11.01 -11.63
N TRP A 41 35.45 -10.66 -11.98
CA TRP A 41 34.50 -10.12 -11.00
C TRP A 41 34.24 -11.11 -9.85
N ARG A 42 33.98 -12.38 -10.18
CA ARG A 42 33.63 -13.41 -9.18
C ARG A 42 34.78 -13.78 -8.26
N LYS A 43 35.99 -13.94 -8.82
CA LYS A 43 37.17 -14.41 -8.08
C LYS A 43 37.95 -13.30 -7.40
N GLU A 44 38.11 -12.15 -8.05
CA GLU A 44 38.98 -11.06 -7.63
C GLU A 44 38.19 -9.85 -7.12
N GLY A 45 36.87 -9.80 -7.33
CA GLY A 45 36.04 -8.64 -6.98
C GLY A 45 36.36 -7.40 -7.83
N ASP A 46 36.90 -7.57 -9.04
CA ASP A 46 37.30 -6.47 -9.91
C ASP A 46 36.09 -5.64 -10.37
N THR A 47 35.91 -4.47 -9.75
CA THR A 47 34.83 -3.53 -10.05
C THR A 47 34.89 -3.01 -11.49
N LYS A 48 36.08 -2.93 -12.11
CA LYS A 48 36.25 -2.49 -13.53
C LYS A 48 35.67 -3.55 -14.47
N ALA A 49 35.90 -4.83 -14.17
CA ALA A 49 35.31 -5.91 -14.94
C ALA A 49 33.78 -5.91 -14.83
N ALA A 50 33.21 -5.74 -13.65
CA ALA A 50 31.78 -5.60 -13.47
C ALA A 50 31.20 -4.39 -14.22
N HIS A 51 31.89 -3.25 -14.17
CA HIS A 51 31.50 -2.04 -14.87
C HIS A 51 31.45 -2.25 -16.39
N THR A 52 32.46 -2.94 -16.95
CA THR A 52 32.51 -3.28 -18.38
C THR A 52 31.36 -4.22 -18.78
N LEU A 53 31.03 -5.21 -17.94
CA LEU A 53 29.89 -6.10 -18.15
C LEU A 53 28.56 -5.33 -18.16
N VAL A 54 28.34 -4.40 -17.23
CA VAL A 54 27.14 -3.57 -17.16
C VAL A 54 27.04 -2.65 -18.38
N THR A 55 28.09 -1.88 -18.69
CA THR A 55 28.07 -0.88 -19.78
C THR A 55 27.82 -1.51 -21.14
N SER A 56 28.36 -2.68 -21.42
CA SER A 56 28.14 -3.40 -22.68
C SER A 56 26.68 -3.88 -22.87
N HIS A 57 25.91 -4.02 -21.77
CA HIS A 57 24.51 -4.50 -21.81
C HIS A 57 23.46 -3.42 -21.60
N LEU A 58 23.83 -2.14 -21.42
CA LEU A 58 22.87 -1.01 -21.27
C LEU A 58 21.89 -0.88 -22.45
N ARG A 59 22.35 -1.22 -23.69
CA ARG A 59 21.47 -1.24 -24.87
C ARG A 59 20.33 -2.26 -24.75
N LEU A 60 20.59 -3.40 -24.10
CA LEU A 60 19.58 -4.42 -23.85
C LEU A 60 18.52 -3.90 -22.88
N VAL A 61 18.94 -3.19 -21.80
CA VAL A 61 18.03 -2.56 -20.85
C VAL A 61 17.12 -1.56 -21.55
N ALA A 62 17.68 -0.64 -22.33
CA ALA A 62 16.90 0.36 -23.05
C ALA A 62 15.86 -0.29 -23.99
N ARG A 63 16.24 -1.35 -24.72
CA ARG A 63 15.33 -2.10 -25.60
C ARG A 63 14.17 -2.73 -24.83
N ILE A 64 14.44 -3.35 -23.66
CA ILE A 64 13.41 -3.97 -22.86
C ILE A 64 12.50 -2.90 -22.24
N ALA A 65 13.06 -1.81 -21.70
CA ALA A 65 12.31 -0.71 -21.09
C ALA A 65 11.35 -0.04 -22.10
N MET A 66 11.74 0.11 -23.36
CA MET A 66 10.87 0.62 -24.42
C MET A 66 9.59 -0.20 -24.62
N GLY A 67 9.64 -1.51 -24.36
CA GLY A 67 8.46 -2.39 -24.40
C GLY A 67 7.41 -2.09 -23.33
N TYR A 68 7.77 -1.34 -22.26
CA TYR A 68 6.88 -0.96 -21.17
C TYR A 68 6.40 0.50 -21.23
N ARG A 69 6.67 1.22 -22.34
CA ARG A 69 6.27 2.62 -22.53
C ARG A 69 4.75 2.86 -22.40
N GLY A 70 3.93 1.84 -22.71
CA GLY A 70 2.47 1.94 -22.70
C GLY A 70 1.81 2.01 -21.32
N TYR A 71 2.60 1.96 -20.23
CA TYR A 71 2.08 2.02 -18.86
C TYR A 71 2.04 3.45 -18.28
N GLY A 72 2.34 4.50 -19.05
CA GLY A 72 2.25 5.89 -18.62
C GLY A 72 3.38 6.38 -17.71
N LEU A 73 4.39 5.54 -17.43
CA LEU A 73 5.53 5.91 -16.60
C LEU A 73 6.67 6.51 -17.42
N PRO A 74 7.50 7.42 -16.86
CA PRO A 74 8.65 8.00 -17.52
C PRO A 74 9.65 6.91 -17.97
N ILE A 75 10.03 6.91 -19.23
CA ILE A 75 10.93 5.89 -19.79
C ILE A 75 12.32 5.92 -19.13
N THR A 76 12.76 7.07 -18.64
CA THR A 76 14.01 7.27 -17.93
C THR A 76 14.03 6.46 -16.63
N GLU A 77 12.91 6.47 -15.89
CA GLU A 77 12.73 5.69 -14.67
C GLU A 77 12.74 4.18 -14.94
N LEU A 78 12.04 3.75 -16.01
CA LEU A 78 12.03 2.35 -16.42
C LEU A 78 13.44 1.86 -16.81
N ILE A 79 14.24 2.70 -17.45
CA ILE A 79 15.64 2.39 -17.76
C ILE A 79 16.48 2.31 -16.48
N SER A 80 16.28 3.23 -15.53
CA SER A 80 17.01 3.26 -14.27
C SER A 80 16.77 2.00 -13.46
N GLU A 81 15.51 1.59 -13.30
CA GLU A 81 15.14 0.34 -12.64
C GLU A 81 15.65 -0.89 -13.39
N GLY A 82 15.57 -0.87 -14.71
CA GLY A 82 16.16 -1.92 -15.54
C GLY A 82 17.67 -2.05 -15.36
N ASN A 83 18.40 -0.93 -15.18
CA ASN A 83 19.83 -0.93 -14.88
C ASN A 83 20.12 -1.55 -13.50
N ILE A 84 19.27 -1.30 -12.50
CA ILE A 84 19.37 -1.96 -11.19
C ILE A 84 19.22 -3.47 -11.36
N GLY A 85 18.22 -3.92 -12.13
CA GLY A 85 18.05 -5.33 -12.48
C GLY A 85 19.26 -5.93 -13.19
N LEU A 86 19.86 -5.20 -14.15
CA LEU A 86 21.09 -5.63 -14.81
C LEU A 86 22.26 -5.77 -13.83
N MET A 87 22.44 -4.82 -12.92
CA MET A 87 23.50 -4.89 -11.91
C MET A 87 23.32 -6.11 -10.99
N GLN A 88 22.07 -6.42 -10.60
CA GLN A 88 21.76 -7.63 -9.83
C GLN A 88 22.09 -8.90 -10.62
N ALA A 89 21.78 -8.92 -11.93
CA ALA A 89 22.13 -10.03 -12.78
C ALA A 89 23.65 -10.24 -12.86
N VAL A 90 24.43 -9.18 -13.09
CA VAL A 90 25.90 -9.26 -13.14
C VAL A 90 26.47 -9.78 -11.81
N LYS A 91 25.90 -9.36 -10.69
CA LYS A 91 26.34 -9.80 -9.35
C LYS A 91 26.11 -11.29 -9.09
N LYS A 92 25.04 -11.85 -9.68
CA LYS A 92 24.66 -13.28 -9.49
C LYS A 92 24.99 -14.17 -10.67
N TYR A 93 25.59 -13.62 -11.72
CA TYR A 93 25.88 -14.37 -12.94
C TYR A 93 26.98 -15.42 -12.70
N ASP A 94 26.73 -16.63 -13.17
CA ASP A 94 27.66 -17.76 -13.13
C ASP A 94 28.02 -18.18 -14.57
N PRO A 95 29.26 -17.87 -15.02
CA PRO A 95 29.70 -18.21 -16.35
C PRO A 95 29.87 -19.72 -16.57
N ASP A 96 30.07 -20.50 -15.51
CA ASP A 96 30.32 -21.96 -15.59
C ASP A 96 29.05 -22.72 -16.05
N LYS A 97 27.87 -22.08 -15.99
CA LYS A 97 26.60 -22.65 -16.47
C LYS A 97 26.43 -22.63 -17.98
N GLY A 98 27.34 -22.07 -18.75
CA GLY A 98 27.33 -22.08 -20.21
C GLY A 98 26.30 -21.18 -20.88
N PHE A 99 25.56 -20.33 -20.13
CA PHE A 99 24.60 -19.38 -20.70
C PHE A 99 25.22 -18.00 -20.83
N ARG A 100 24.77 -17.23 -21.86
CA ARG A 100 25.19 -15.84 -22.03
C ARG A 100 24.57 -14.95 -20.97
N LEU A 101 25.35 -13.95 -20.50
CA LEU A 101 24.88 -12.95 -19.54
C LEU A 101 23.60 -12.24 -20.04
N ALA A 102 23.52 -11.92 -21.32
CA ALA A 102 22.34 -11.30 -21.91
C ALA A 102 21.04 -12.07 -21.65
N THR A 103 21.08 -13.41 -21.80
CA THR A 103 19.93 -14.30 -21.58
C THR A 103 19.51 -14.29 -20.09
N TYR A 104 20.49 -14.38 -19.20
CA TYR A 104 20.25 -14.35 -17.74
C TYR A 104 19.78 -12.96 -17.27
N ALA A 105 20.43 -11.89 -17.72
CA ALA A 105 20.10 -10.52 -17.37
C ALA A 105 18.68 -10.11 -17.80
N MET A 106 18.21 -10.64 -18.94
CA MET A 106 16.88 -10.33 -19.46
C MET A 106 15.77 -10.64 -18.45
N TRP A 107 15.90 -11.70 -17.66
CA TRP A 107 14.94 -12.05 -16.60
C TRP A 107 14.98 -11.04 -15.46
N TRP A 108 16.16 -10.65 -15.00
CA TRP A 108 16.35 -9.69 -13.93
C TRP A 108 15.87 -8.29 -14.32
N ILE A 109 16.21 -7.86 -15.54
CA ILE A 109 15.78 -6.57 -16.07
C ILE A 109 14.26 -6.50 -16.15
N ARG A 110 13.62 -7.53 -16.70
CA ARG A 110 12.14 -7.60 -16.77
C ARG A 110 11.51 -7.60 -15.38
N ALA A 111 12.05 -8.39 -14.46
CA ALA A 111 11.51 -8.47 -13.09
C ALA A 111 11.58 -7.10 -12.40
N ALA A 112 12.73 -6.40 -12.48
CA ALA A 112 12.90 -5.09 -11.87
C ALA A 112 11.94 -4.04 -12.49
N ILE A 113 11.83 -4.00 -13.82
CA ILE A 113 10.91 -3.08 -14.50
C ILE A 113 9.45 -3.39 -14.14
N GLN A 114 9.04 -4.66 -14.13
CA GLN A 114 7.68 -5.06 -13.78
C GLN A 114 7.33 -4.76 -12.33
N GLU A 115 8.28 -4.95 -11.42
CA GLU A 115 8.08 -4.60 -10.02
C GLU A 115 7.89 -3.08 -9.85
N TYR A 116 8.72 -2.29 -10.52
CA TYR A 116 8.59 -0.84 -10.52
C TYR A 116 7.25 -0.38 -11.11
N VAL A 117 6.83 -0.93 -12.26
CA VAL A 117 5.55 -0.63 -12.88
C VAL A 117 4.39 -0.89 -11.92
N LEU A 118 4.34 -2.08 -11.29
CA LEU A 118 3.28 -2.41 -10.33
C LEU A 118 3.26 -1.52 -9.09
N LYS A 119 4.42 -0.97 -8.71
CA LYS A 119 4.54 -0.10 -7.54
C LYS A 119 4.15 1.35 -7.83
N SER A 120 4.46 1.83 -9.04
CA SER A 120 4.38 3.26 -9.40
C SER A 120 3.23 3.60 -10.34
N TRP A 121 2.47 2.61 -10.83
CA TRP A 121 1.38 2.84 -11.77
C TRP A 121 0.17 3.53 -11.13
N SER A 122 -0.16 3.21 -9.88
CA SER A 122 -1.28 3.80 -9.13
C SER A 122 -0.88 4.03 -7.67
N LEU A 123 -1.50 5.02 -7.02
CA LEU A 123 -1.37 5.29 -5.58
C LEU A 123 -1.85 4.11 -4.75
N VAL A 124 -2.91 3.44 -5.21
CA VAL A 124 -3.42 2.21 -4.59
C VAL A 124 -2.65 1.02 -5.12
N LYS A 125 -1.98 0.27 -4.27
CA LYS A 125 -1.17 -0.89 -4.64
C LYS A 125 -1.98 -1.94 -5.39
N ILE A 126 -1.57 -2.23 -6.62
CA ILE A 126 -2.16 -3.25 -7.49
C ILE A 126 -1.20 -4.43 -7.62
N GLY A 127 -1.74 -5.62 -7.91
CA GLY A 127 -0.93 -6.80 -8.22
C GLY A 127 -0.30 -7.44 -7.00
N THR A 128 -1.05 -7.60 -5.91
CA THR A 128 -0.59 -8.30 -4.70
C THR A 128 -0.49 -9.81 -4.90
N THR A 129 -1.39 -10.41 -5.72
CA THR A 129 -1.39 -11.85 -6.02
C THR A 129 -0.74 -12.16 -7.37
N ALA A 130 -0.34 -13.42 -7.58
CA ALA A 130 0.20 -13.89 -8.86
C ALA A 130 -0.83 -13.74 -10.01
N ALA A 131 -2.11 -14.02 -9.74
CA ALA A 131 -3.21 -13.84 -10.67
C ALA A 131 -3.38 -12.38 -11.10
N GLN A 132 -3.38 -11.44 -10.15
CA GLN A 132 -3.47 -10.01 -10.43
C GLN A 132 -2.29 -9.50 -11.26
N LYS A 133 -1.06 -9.92 -10.95
CA LYS A 133 0.13 -9.57 -11.75
C LYS A 133 0.00 -10.07 -13.19
N LYS A 134 -0.44 -11.32 -13.36
CA LYS A 134 -0.65 -11.93 -14.67
C LYS A 134 -1.72 -11.18 -15.47
N LEU A 135 -2.83 -10.83 -14.84
CA LEU A 135 -3.89 -10.03 -15.44
C LEU A 135 -3.39 -8.63 -15.83
N PHE A 136 -2.74 -7.90 -14.94
CA PHE A 136 -2.26 -6.54 -15.18
C PHE A 136 -1.41 -6.44 -16.47
N PHE A 137 -0.47 -7.36 -16.68
CA PHE A 137 0.41 -7.32 -17.84
C PHE A 137 -0.19 -7.90 -19.13
N ASN A 138 -1.20 -8.79 -19.01
CA ASN A 138 -1.73 -9.49 -20.18
C ASN A 138 -3.12 -9.01 -20.61
N LEU A 139 -3.93 -8.41 -19.70
CA LEU A 139 -5.32 -8.03 -19.98
C LEU A 139 -5.43 -7.12 -21.20
N LYS A 140 -4.66 -6.03 -21.25
CA LYS A 140 -4.65 -5.09 -22.38
C LYS A 140 -4.27 -5.74 -23.71
N LYS A 141 -3.27 -6.66 -23.67
CA LYS A 141 -2.84 -7.38 -24.86
C LYS A 141 -3.93 -8.32 -25.39
N ILE A 142 -4.59 -9.04 -24.50
CA ILE A 142 -5.65 -9.99 -24.86
C ILE A 142 -6.88 -9.20 -25.35
N LYS A 143 -7.26 -8.11 -24.67
CA LYS A 143 -8.35 -7.22 -25.07
C LYS A 143 -8.13 -6.72 -26.51
N ASN A 144 -6.92 -6.29 -26.85
CA ASN A 144 -6.56 -5.87 -28.20
C ASN A 144 -6.58 -7.01 -29.25
N GLN A 145 -6.42 -8.27 -28.83
CA GLN A 145 -6.49 -9.44 -29.72
C GLN A 145 -7.92 -9.91 -29.98
N LEU A 146 -8.84 -9.56 -29.10
CA LEU A 146 -10.27 -9.92 -29.23
C LEU A 146 -11.04 -8.95 -30.15
N ASP A 147 -10.33 -8.04 -30.84
CA ASP A 147 -10.88 -7.07 -31.82
C ASP A 147 -12.03 -6.19 -31.32
N ASP A 148 -12.19 -6.01 -30.04
CA ASP A 148 -13.23 -5.15 -29.49
C ASP A 148 -12.65 -3.76 -29.16
N TYR A 149 -12.64 -2.89 -30.18
CA TYR A 149 -12.29 -1.45 -30.05
C TYR A 149 -13.38 -0.63 -29.35
N THR A 150 -14.36 -1.28 -28.74
CA THR A 150 -15.36 -0.58 -27.94
C THR A 150 -14.71 -0.13 -26.62
N ASP A 151 -14.68 1.17 -26.39
CA ASP A 151 -14.25 1.83 -25.14
C ASP A 151 -15.18 1.50 -23.94
N GLY A 152 -15.73 0.29 -23.89
CA GLY A 152 -16.66 -0.18 -22.89
C GLY A 152 -16.11 -1.32 -22.05
N ASN A 153 -16.85 -1.65 -20.99
CA ASN A 153 -16.60 -2.80 -20.14
C ASN A 153 -16.62 -4.11 -20.94
N LEU A 154 -15.81 -5.08 -20.51
CA LEU A 154 -15.75 -6.42 -21.11
C LEU A 154 -17.13 -7.10 -21.09
N LYS A 155 -17.50 -7.73 -22.20
CA LYS A 155 -18.71 -8.53 -22.27
C LYS A 155 -18.53 -9.87 -21.53
N PRO A 156 -19.58 -10.49 -20.99
CA PRO A 156 -19.48 -11.72 -20.19
C PRO A 156 -18.72 -12.87 -20.90
N HIS A 157 -18.89 -13.02 -22.22
CA HIS A 157 -18.16 -14.05 -22.98
C HIS A 157 -16.65 -13.78 -23.09
N GLN A 158 -16.25 -12.50 -23.15
CA GLN A 158 -14.83 -12.09 -23.17
C GLN A 158 -14.17 -12.29 -21.82
N VAL A 159 -14.88 -11.97 -20.72
CA VAL A 159 -14.43 -12.24 -19.34
C VAL A 159 -14.13 -13.73 -19.19
N LYS A 160 -15.04 -14.60 -19.66
CA LYS A 160 -14.85 -16.04 -19.61
C LYS A 160 -13.64 -16.50 -20.45
N GLU A 161 -13.51 -15.98 -21.67
CA GLU A 161 -12.36 -16.32 -22.54
C GLU A 161 -11.02 -15.87 -21.94
N ILE A 162 -10.95 -14.68 -21.31
CA ILE A 162 -9.76 -14.19 -20.63
C ILE A 162 -9.46 -15.06 -19.40
N SER A 163 -10.50 -15.42 -18.63
CA SER A 163 -10.41 -16.32 -17.48
C SER A 163 -9.77 -17.66 -17.87
N ASP A 164 -10.27 -18.29 -18.93
CA ASP A 164 -9.77 -19.56 -19.44
C ASP A 164 -8.32 -19.46 -19.96
N ARG A 165 -8.01 -18.42 -20.77
CA ARG A 165 -6.66 -18.22 -21.32
C ARG A 165 -5.60 -17.94 -20.25
N LEU A 166 -5.96 -17.20 -19.19
CA LEU A 166 -5.05 -16.82 -18.13
C LEU A 166 -5.13 -17.75 -16.92
N ASN A 167 -6.06 -18.69 -16.87
CA ASN A 167 -6.32 -19.56 -15.72
C ASN A 167 -6.46 -18.76 -14.42
N VAL A 168 -7.42 -17.83 -14.40
CA VAL A 168 -7.80 -16.94 -13.30
C VAL A 168 -9.31 -16.90 -13.18
N SER A 169 -9.87 -16.47 -12.04
CA SER A 169 -11.32 -16.40 -11.86
C SER A 169 -11.94 -15.25 -12.66
N GLU A 170 -13.18 -15.42 -13.14
CA GLU A 170 -13.94 -14.38 -13.84
C GLU A 170 -14.11 -13.11 -12.97
N LYS A 171 -14.26 -13.30 -11.66
CA LYS A 171 -14.36 -12.20 -10.69
C LYS A 171 -13.07 -11.38 -10.66
N GLU A 172 -11.89 -12.01 -10.64
CA GLU A 172 -10.61 -11.30 -10.67
C GLU A 172 -10.41 -10.52 -11.98
N VAL A 173 -10.89 -11.06 -13.11
CA VAL A 173 -10.84 -10.36 -14.41
C VAL A 173 -11.67 -9.07 -14.36
N THR A 174 -12.91 -9.15 -13.88
CA THR A 174 -13.82 -8.00 -13.78
C THR A 174 -13.30 -6.94 -12.80
N GLU A 175 -12.82 -7.36 -11.64
CA GLU A 175 -12.21 -6.45 -10.65
C GLU A 175 -10.96 -5.75 -11.21
N MET A 176 -10.10 -6.49 -11.92
CA MET A 176 -8.89 -5.92 -12.51
C MET A 176 -9.22 -4.96 -13.66
N GLU A 177 -10.23 -5.27 -14.47
CA GLU A 177 -10.69 -4.35 -15.51
C GLU A 177 -11.14 -3.01 -14.94
N GLY A 178 -12.00 -3.04 -13.91
CA GLY A 178 -12.45 -1.83 -13.23
C GLY A 178 -11.30 -0.97 -12.67
N ARG A 179 -10.23 -1.63 -12.19
CA ARG A 179 -9.05 -0.93 -11.67
C ARG A 179 -8.14 -0.35 -12.77
N ILE A 180 -8.06 -1.01 -13.94
CA ILE A 180 -7.18 -0.57 -15.04
C ILE A 180 -7.88 0.48 -15.92
N SER A 181 -9.21 0.49 -15.97
CA SER A 181 -9.99 1.41 -16.82
C SER A 181 -9.95 2.87 -16.35
N GLY A 182 -9.75 3.10 -15.05
CA GLY A 182 -9.65 4.44 -14.45
C GLY A 182 -8.22 4.79 -14.05
N ASN A 183 -7.73 5.95 -14.47
CA ASN A 183 -6.50 6.52 -13.92
C ASN A 183 -6.83 7.28 -12.63
N ASP A 184 -5.83 7.43 -11.75
CA ASP A 184 -5.96 8.29 -10.57
C ASP A 184 -6.12 9.75 -11.03
N TYR A 185 -7.21 10.40 -10.61
CA TYR A 185 -7.47 11.80 -10.92
C TYR A 185 -6.92 12.71 -9.81
N SER A 186 -6.45 13.90 -10.20
CA SER A 186 -6.04 14.90 -9.23
C SER A 186 -7.28 15.59 -8.65
N LEU A 187 -7.39 15.64 -7.33
CA LEU A 187 -8.45 16.38 -6.64
C LEU A 187 -8.31 17.91 -6.81
N ASN A 188 -7.10 18.38 -7.12
CA ASN A 188 -6.83 19.78 -7.40
C ASN A 188 -7.07 20.14 -8.88
N ALA A 189 -7.57 19.21 -9.68
CA ALA A 189 -7.97 19.54 -11.04
C ALA A 189 -9.27 20.34 -11.01
N MET A 190 -9.36 21.37 -11.87
CA MET A 190 -10.56 22.17 -12.03
C MET A 190 -11.71 21.32 -12.59
N VAL A 191 -12.92 21.53 -12.08
CA VAL A 191 -14.12 20.79 -12.51
C VAL A 191 -14.46 21.12 -13.96
N SER A 192 -14.27 22.36 -14.39
CA SER A 192 -14.44 22.80 -15.77
C SER A 192 -13.37 23.83 -16.15
N ALA A 193 -13.18 24.04 -17.45
CA ALA A 193 -12.20 25.03 -17.95
C ALA A 193 -12.55 26.48 -17.58
N ASP A 194 -13.81 26.75 -17.26
CA ASP A 194 -14.31 28.09 -16.95
C ASP A 194 -14.63 28.30 -15.46
N SER A 195 -14.37 27.30 -14.59
CA SER A 195 -14.58 27.40 -13.14
C SER A 195 -13.26 27.38 -12.38
N ASP A 196 -13.15 28.17 -11.33
CA ASP A 196 -12.03 28.14 -10.40
C ASP A 196 -12.24 27.06 -9.31
N GLU A 197 -13.33 26.25 -9.39
CA GLU A 197 -13.65 25.20 -8.43
C GLU A 197 -12.83 23.94 -8.68
N GLU A 198 -12.21 23.42 -7.62
CA GLU A 198 -11.48 22.15 -7.63
C GLU A 198 -12.40 20.96 -7.26
N TRP A 199 -12.11 19.77 -7.77
CA TRP A 199 -12.83 18.54 -7.37
C TRP A 199 -12.79 18.29 -5.86
N GLN A 200 -11.77 18.77 -5.17
CA GLN A 200 -11.64 18.65 -3.72
C GLN A 200 -12.79 19.36 -2.97
N GLU A 201 -13.28 20.49 -3.48
CA GLU A 201 -14.36 21.28 -2.82
C GLU A 201 -15.71 20.54 -2.88
N TRP A 202 -15.86 19.61 -3.80
CA TRP A 202 -17.10 18.82 -3.96
C TRP A 202 -17.12 17.57 -3.05
N LEU A 203 -16.03 17.29 -2.35
CA LEU A 203 -16.00 16.18 -1.39
C LEU A 203 -16.76 16.55 -0.14
N VAL A 204 -17.85 15.85 0.10
CA VAL A 204 -18.66 16.00 1.31
C VAL A 204 -18.12 15.05 2.38
N ASP A 205 -17.86 15.57 3.58
CA ASP A 205 -17.59 14.75 4.76
C ASP A 205 -18.90 14.14 5.27
N GLU A 206 -19.13 12.87 5.02
CA GLU A 206 -20.34 12.15 5.47
C GLU A 206 -20.44 12.08 7.00
N ASP A 207 -19.31 12.21 7.71
CA ASP A 207 -19.25 12.22 9.18
C ASP A 207 -19.37 13.63 9.77
N ALA A 208 -19.57 14.66 8.97
CA ALA A 208 -19.59 16.06 9.38
C ALA A 208 -20.94 16.52 9.98
N ASP A 209 -21.83 15.59 10.37
CA ASP A 209 -23.05 15.97 11.06
C ASP A 209 -22.73 16.52 12.46
N HIS A 210 -22.46 17.84 12.49
CA HIS A 210 -22.12 18.56 13.71
C HIS A 210 -23.28 18.53 14.72
N GLU A 211 -24.52 18.45 14.27
CA GLU A 211 -25.70 18.39 15.13
C GLU A 211 -25.72 17.10 15.92
N ILE A 212 -25.53 15.95 15.27
CA ILE A 212 -25.46 14.63 15.94
C ILE A 212 -24.29 14.60 16.91
N LYS A 213 -23.09 15.06 16.49
CA LYS A 213 -21.90 15.08 17.36
C LYS A 213 -22.08 15.95 18.60
N ILE A 214 -22.76 17.10 18.47
CA ILE A 214 -23.07 17.98 19.60
C ILE A 214 -24.11 17.32 20.50
N ALA A 215 -25.19 16.75 19.93
CA ALA A 215 -26.23 16.07 20.67
C ALA A 215 -25.67 14.90 21.50
N GLU A 216 -24.83 14.04 20.90
CA GLU A 216 -24.14 12.94 21.59
C GLU A 216 -23.23 13.45 22.72
N LYS A 217 -22.47 14.50 22.47
CA LYS A 217 -21.59 15.10 23.47
C LYS A 217 -22.36 15.68 24.64
N GLU A 218 -23.48 16.36 24.38
CA GLU A 218 -24.38 16.86 25.43
C GLU A 218 -25.00 15.73 26.23
N GLU A 219 -25.45 14.65 25.55
CA GLU A 219 -26.01 13.50 26.23
C GLU A 219 -24.99 12.82 27.15
N ILE A 220 -23.77 12.60 26.65
CA ILE A 220 -22.66 12.05 27.45
C ILE A 220 -22.38 12.94 28.66
N ASN A 221 -22.35 14.26 28.49
CA ASN A 221 -22.11 15.20 29.58
C ASN A 221 -23.24 15.19 30.62
N LYS A 222 -24.51 15.12 30.17
CA LYS A 222 -25.67 14.98 31.04
C LYS A 222 -25.60 13.66 31.84
N ARG A 223 -25.28 12.55 31.17
CA ARG A 223 -25.12 11.23 31.84
C ARG A 223 -23.96 11.24 32.86
N LYS A 224 -22.82 11.87 32.52
CA LYS A 224 -21.69 12.04 33.46
C LYS A 224 -22.07 12.89 34.66
N ALA A 225 -22.84 13.96 34.50
CA ALA A 225 -23.30 14.80 35.59
C ALA A 225 -24.27 14.05 36.52
N LEU A 226 -25.20 13.28 35.96
CA LEU A 226 -26.10 12.41 36.75
C LEU A 226 -25.33 11.36 37.52
N LEU A 227 -24.37 10.69 36.88
CA LEU A 227 -23.53 9.70 37.53
C LEU A 227 -22.72 10.32 38.68
N SER A 228 -22.16 11.48 38.50
CA SER A 228 -21.41 12.22 39.52
C SER A 228 -22.30 12.53 40.76
N LYS A 229 -23.56 12.90 40.55
CA LYS A 229 -24.53 13.14 41.63
C LYS A 229 -24.91 11.85 42.31
N ALA A 230 -25.20 10.78 41.56
CA ALA A 230 -25.60 9.47 42.09
C ALA A 230 -24.48 8.84 42.93
N ILE A 231 -23.22 8.98 42.56
CA ILE A 231 -22.08 8.47 43.32
C ILE A 231 -21.99 9.06 44.73
N ASN A 232 -22.50 10.27 44.96
CA ASN A 232 -22.41 10.94 46.25
C ASN A 232 -23.33 10.28 47.34
N ILE A 233 -24.30 9.43 46.95
CA ILE A 233 -25.16 8.70 47.85
C ILE A 233 -24.48 7.44 48.41
N LEU A 234 -23.44 6.96 47.69
CA LEU A 234 -22.71 5.78 48.15
C LEU A 234 -21.78 6.11 49.31
N ASN A 235 -21.64 5.11 50.20
CA ASN A 235 -20.64 5.19 51.27
C ASN A 235 -19.24 5.20 50.71
N GLU A 236 -18.26 5.82 51.39
CA GLU A 236 -16.86 5.94 50.92
C GLU A 236 -16.25 4.60 50.45
N ARG A 237 -16.58 3.49 51.12
CA ARG A 237 -16.13 2.15 50.71
C ARG A 237 -16.79 1.70 49.42
N GLU A 238 -18.10 1.84 49.31
CA GLU A 238 -18.88 1.50 48.12
C GLU A 238 -18.40 2.33 46.93
N LYS A 239 -18.18 3.65 47.12
CA LYS A 239 -17.69 4.61 46.13
C LYS A 239 -16.32 4.21 45.60
N ASN A 240 -15.37 3.86 46.47
CA ASN A 240 -14.03 3.47 46.04
C ASN A 240 -14.04 2.15 45.28
N ILE A 241 -14.83 1.15 45.73
CA ILE A 241 -14.95 -0.14 45.02
C ILE A 241 -15.52 0.06 43.64
N ILE A 242 -16.60 0.82 43.46
CA ILE A 242 -17.21 1.11 42.17
C ILE A 242 -16.23 1.90 41.27
N LYS A 243 -15.57 2.94 41.81
CA LYS A 243 -14.63 3.75 41.08
C LYS A 243 -13.48 2.94 40.53
N VAL A 244 -12.87 2.08 41.32
CA VAL A 244 -11.68 1.31 40.92
C VAL A 244 -12.02 0.14 40.01
N ARG A 245 -13.25 -0.43 40.15
CA ARG A 245 -13.65 -1.61 39.38
C ARG A 245 -14.40 -1.29 38.07
N LYS A 246 -15.19 -0.21 38.04
CA LYS A 246 -16.11 0.07 36.94
C LYS A 246 -15.78 1.37 36.21
N LEU A 247 -15.11 2.31 36.85
CA LEU A 247 -14.84 3.63 36.29
C LEU A 247 -13.35 3.91 36.01
N SER A 248 -12.46 2.96 36.41
CA SER A 248 -11.03 3.07 36.11
C SER A 248 -10.71 2.44 34.75
N GLU A 249 -9.73 2.99 34.02
CA GLU A 249 -9.19 2.42 32.80
C GLU A 249 -8.52 1.05 33.05
N GLU A 250 -7.91 0.88 34.24
CA GLU A 250 -7.32 -0.39 34.69
C GLU A 250 -8.13 -0.91 35.91
N PRO A 251 -9.14 -1.76 35.70
CA PRO A 251 -9.96 -2.25 36.79
C PRO A 251 -9.21 -3.26 37.68
N LYS A 252 -9.12 -2.99 38.99
CA LYS A 252 -8.54 -3.93 39.95
C LYS A 252 -9.38 -5.21 40.06
N THR A 253 -8.71 -6.33 40.32
CA THR A 253 -9.36 -7.61 40.52
C THR A 253 -10.02 -7.71 41.93
N LEU A 254 -11.01 -8.62 42.07
CA LEU A 254 -11.65 -8.87 43.39
C LEU A 254 -10.64 -9.37 44.43
N GLU A 255 -9.57 -10.03 43.97
CA GLU A 255 -8.51 -10.55 44.85
C GLU A 255 -7.62 -9.45 45.42
N GLU A 256 -7.28 -8.46 44.61
CA GLU A 256 -6.49 -7.31 45.05
C GLU A 256 -7.26 -6.48 46.07
N LEU A 257 -8.54 -6.20 45.80
CA LEU A 257 -9.41 -5.49 46.73
C LEU A 257 -9.66 -6.29 48.01
N SER A 258 -9.74 -7.63 47.92
CA SER A 258 -9.86 -8.52 49.10
C SER A 258 -8.65 -8.35 50.03
N LYS A 259 -7.45 -8.26 49.48
CA LYS A 259 -6.21 -8.03 50.26
C LYS A 259 -6.17 -6.61 50.83
N GLU A 260 -6.59 -5.61 50.05
CA GLU A 260 -6.56 -4.19 50.43
C GLU A 260 -7.55 -3.92 51.60
N TYR A 261 -8.78 -4.44 51.51
CA TYR A 261 -9.83 -4.23 52.53
C TYR A 261 -9.87 -5.30 53.63
N LYS A 262 -9.05 -6.35 53.56
CA LYS A 262 -8.98 -7.48 54.49
C LYS A 262 -10.34 -8.17 54.68
N ILE A 263 -11.12 -8.33 53.62
CA ILE A 263 -12.43 -9.01 53.61
C ILE A 263 -12.45 -10.06 52.50
N SER A 264 -13.38 -11.03 52.60
CA SER A 264 -13.48 -12.09 51.60
C SER A 264 -13.87 -11.54 50.22
N ARG A 265 -13.40 -12.20 49.17
CA ARG A 265 -13.69 -11.91 47.75
C ARG A 265 -15.20 -11.82 47.50
N GLU A 266 -15.97 -12.75 48.06
CA GLU A 266 -17.42 -12.79 47.97
C GLU A 266 -18.09 -11.58 48.64
N ARG A 267 -17.53 -11.12 49.76
CA ARG A 267 -18.04 -9.93 50.44
C ARG A 267 -17.83 -8.65 49.62
N ILE A 268 -16.73 -8.55 48.89
CA ILE A 268 -16.50 -7.41 47.95
C ILE A 268 -17.51 -7.45 46.83
N ARG A 269 -17.77 -8.63 46.25
CA ARG A 269 -18.78 -8.81 45.21
C ARG A 269 -20.18 -8.38 45.67
N GLN A 270 -20.57 -8.78 46.90
CA GLN A 270 -21.83 -8.37 47.46
C GLN A 270 -21.93 -6.86 47.71
N ILE A 271 -20.84 -6.22 48.12
CA ILE A 271 -20.80 -4.76 48.29
C ILE A 271 -20.89 -4.07 46.91
N GLU A 272 -20.16 -4.55 45.92
CA GLU A 272 -20.20 -4.05 44.53
C GLU A 272 -21.62 -4.14 43.96
N GLU A 273 -22.29 -5.28 44.11
CA GLU A 273 -23.65 -5.50 43.61
C GLU A 273 -24.67 -4.55 44.27
N ARG A 274 -24.66 -4.47 45.61
CA ARG A 274 -25.54 -3.56 46.35
C ARG A 274 -25.26 -2.07 46.03
N ALA A 275 -23.99 -1.71 45.85
CA ALA A 275 -23.61 -0.36 45.48
C ALA A 275 -24.08 -0.01 44.06
N PHE A 276 -23.99 -0.99 43.15
CA PHE A 276 -24.46 -0.81 41.79
C PHE A 276 -25.99 -0.68 41.70
N GLU A 277 -26.73 -1.50 42.45
CA GLU A 277 -28.21 -1.41 42.58
C GLU A 277 -28.65 -0.04 43.11
N LYS A 278 -28.02 0.44 44.19
CA LYS A 278 -28.28 1.79 44.73
C LYS A 278 -28.01 2.89 43.69
N LEU A 279 -26.90 2.78 43.02
CA LEU A 279 -26.50 3.76 42.00
C LEU A 279 -27.47 3.76 40.80
N GLN A 280 -27.91 2.57 40.37
CA GLN A 280 -28.88 2.43 39.29
C GLN A 280 -30.24 3.03 39.66
N LEU A 281 -30.72 2.77 40.84
CA LEU A 281 -31.99 3.28 41.34
C LEU A 281 -31.97 4.81 41.46
N GLU A 282 -30.87 5.36 41.97
CA GLU A 282 -30.69 6.80 42.07
C GLU A 282 -30.55 7.49 40.74
N MET A 283 -29.80 6.90 39.82
CA MET A 283 -29.71 7.43 38.44
C MET A 283 -31.07 7.43 37.76
N MET A 284 -31.91 6.40 37.97
CA MET A 284 -33.28 6.38 37.43
C MET A 284 -34.15 7.50 38.04
N ASN A 285 -34.04 7.74 39.34
CA ASN A 285 -34.77 8.83 40.02
C ASN A 285 -34.36 10.21 39.48
N LEU A 286 -33.06 10.46 39.41
CA LEU A 286 -32.52 11.70 38.91
C LEU A 286 -32.85 11.92 37.41
N ALA A 287 -32.89 10.82 36.62
CA ALA A 287 -33.28 10.89 35.21
C ALA A 287 -34.74 11.25 34.98
N LYS A 288 -35.64 10.74 35.89
CA LYS A 288 -37.06 11.12 35.90
C LYS A 288 -37.26 12.57 36.30
N GLU A 289 -36.56 13.06 37.33
CA GLU A 289 -36.61 14.46 37.76
C GLU A 289 -36.14 15.41 36.69
N THR A 290 -35.13 15.03 35.94
CA THR A 290 -34.55 15.86 34.85
C THR A 290 -35.27 15.72 33.49
N LYS A 291 -36.38 14.95 33.44
CA LYS A 291 -37.15 14.68 32.19
C LYS A 291 -36.29 14.08 31.05
N LEU A 292 -35.23 13.38 31.40
CA LEU A 292 -34.36 12.70 30.41
C LEU A 292 -34.92 11.32 30.01
N LEU A 293 -35.88 10.79 30.74
CA LEU A 293 -36.65 9.58 30.38
C LEU A 293 -38.14 9.96 30.27
N PRO A 294 -38.85 9.46 29.26
CA PRO A 294 -40.32 9.57 29.24
C PRO A 294 -40.89 8.88 30.46
N ALA A 295 -41.94 9.45 31.02
CA ALA A 295 -42.62 9.00 32.24
C ALA A 295 -43.20 7.58 32.06
#